data_d43c6ecc6629e16302366ab62bf66da2
#
_entry.id   d43c6ecc6629e16302366ab62bf66da2
#
_cell.length_a   1.000
_cell.length_b   1.000
_cell.length_c   1.000
_cell.angle_alpha   90.00
_cell.angle_beta   90.00
_cell.angle_gamma   90.00
#
_symmetry.space_group_name_H-M   'P 1'
#
loop_
_entity.id
_entity.type
_entity.pdbx_description
1 polymer ?
#
loop_
_entity_poly.entity_id
_entity_poly.type
_entity_poly.pdbx_seq_one_letter_code
_entity_poly.pdbx_strand_id
1 'polypeptide(L)'
;MTEISNEEKKEQENKKLSLIPKIEDYIEYVIVMLIKIPRTEKFSIGTETKVSMYKMVNNVLHLYKLNKSYNGKQELELLNNIDAELNCQRIFLRIMWRQYWIDTKKFEVAISKTYVSTKLEYMCFTKNSR
;
A
#
# COMPACT_ATOMS: atom_id res chain seq x y z
N MET A 1 26.61 6.15 22.78
CA MET A 1 26.01 6.12 22.41
C MET A 1 25.67 6.55 21.32
N THR A 2 25.63 6.46 20.86
CA THR A 2 25.55 6.52 19.72
C THR A 2 24.52 7.19 19.15
N GLU A 3 24.72 8.12 18.83
CA GLU A 3 24.03 8.82 18.01
C GLU A 3 24.00 8.17 16.77
N ILE A 4 23.18 7.20 16.62
CA ILE A 4 22.80 6.90 15.38
C ILE A 4 22.51 8.13 14.77
N SER A 5 23.29 8.42 13.94
CA SER A 5 23.41 9.67 13.42
C SER A 5 22.03 10.23 13.11
N ASN A 6 21.83 11.41 13.42
CA ASN A 6 20.65 12.16 13.03
C ASN A 6 20.39 12.02 11.52
N GLU A 7 21.42 11.70 10.75
CA GLU A 7 21.31 11.47 9.32
C GLU A 7 20.56 10.19 8.98
N GLU A 8 20.82 9.10 9.71
CA GLU A 8 20.10 7.85 9.50
C GLU A 8 18.62 7.98 9.88
N LYS A 9 18.35 8.70 10.96
CA LYS A 9 16.96 8.97 11.35
C LYS A 9 16.24 9.81 10.30
N LYS A 10 16.92 10.81 9.74
CA LYS A 10 16.35 11.63 8.68
C LYS A 10 16.10 10.82 7.41
N GLU A 11 17.02 9.93 7.07
CA GLU A 11 16.84 9.05 5.91
C GLU A 11 15.64 8.14 6.09
N GLN A 12 15.48 7.56 7.27
CA GLN A 12 14.33 6.71 7.55
C GLN A 12 13.02 7.48 7.51
N GLU A 13 13.00 8.67 8.08
CA GLU A 13 11.82 9.54 8.03
C GLU A 13 11.50 9.95 6.59
N ASN A 14 12.52 10.27 5.82
CA ASN A 14 12.34 10.62 4.41
C ASN A 14 11.79 9.44 3.60
N LYS A 15 12.25 8.22 3.89
CA LYS A 15 11.72 7.03 3.23
C LYS A 15 10.27 6.77 3.59
N LYS A 16 9.92 6.95 4.87
CA LYS A 16 8.53 6.82 5.32
C LYS A 16 7.64 7.88 4.69
N LEU A 17 8.13 9.11 4.66
CA LEU A 17 7.38 10.21 4.05
C LEU A 17 7.20 10.00 2.54
N SER A 18 8.16 9.36 1.87
CA SER A 18 8.05 9.10 0.45
C SER A 18 7.05 7.98 0.12
N LEU A 19 6.72 7.15 1.10
CA LEU A 19 5.76 6.06 0.89
C LEU A 19 4.34 6.60 0.71
N ILE A 20 3.95 7.61 1.49
CA ILE A 20 2.61 8.17 1.40
C ILE A 20 2.29 8.71 0.01
N PRO A 21 3.15 9.54 -0.63
CA PRO A 21 2.88 9.98 -1.99
C PRO A 21 2.74 8.83 -3.00
N LYS A 22 3.47 7.74 -2.80
CA LYS A 22 3.36 6.58 -3.68
C LYS A 22 2.05 5.84 -3.50
N ILE A 23 1.60 5.72 -2.26
CA ILE A 23 0.29 5.13 -1.96
C ILE A 23 -0.82 6.00 -2.54
N GLU A 24 -0.71 7.32 -2.38
CA GLU A 24 -1.68 8.25 -2.95
C GLU A 24 -1.74 8.13 -4.47
N ASP A 25 -0.60 8.07 -5.12
CA ASP A 25 -0.51 7.91 -6.57
C ASP A 25 -1.17 6.61 -7.03
N TYR A 26 -0.93 5.52 -6.32
CA TYR A 26 -1.54 4.24 -6.60
C TYR A 26 -3.07 4.30 -6.46
N ILE A 27 -3.54 4.85 -5.35
CA ILE A 27 -4.98 4.94 -5.07
C ILE A 27 -5.67 5.81 -6.12
N GLU A 28 -5.10 6.97 -6.44
CA GLU A 28 -5.66 7.86 -7.45
C GLU A 28 -5.74 7.17 -8.80
N TYR A 29 -4.70 6.44 -9.16
CA TYR A 29 -4.68 5.70 -10.42
C TYR A 29 -5.81 4.68 -10.48
N VAL A 30 -5.98 3.90 -9.39
CA VAL A 30 -7.01 2.87 -9.34
C VAL A 30 -8.41 3.49 -9.32
N ILE A 31 -8.62 4.58 -8.59
CA ILE A 31 -9.91 5.25 -8.53
C ILE A 31 -10.36 5.70 -9.93
N VAL A 32 -9.45 6.30 -10.69
CA VAL A 32 -9.75 6.73 -12.06
C VAL A 32 -10.09 5.53 -12.94
N MET A 33 -9.37 4.43 -12.75
CA MET A 33 -9.61 3.20 -13.48
C MET A 33 -11.00 2.63 -13.17
N LEU A 34 -11.40 2.67 -11.90
CA LEU A 34 -12.69 2.13 -11.46
C LEU A 34 -13.89 2.88 -12.03
N ILE A 35 -13.70 4.13 -12.45
CA ILE A 35 -14.77 4.89 -13.09
C ILE A 35 -15.21 4.23 -14.40
N LYS A 36 -14.31 3.54 -15.06
CA LYS A 36 -14.56 2.97 -16.39
C LYS A 36 -15.05 1.52 -16.39
N ILE A 37 -15.13 0.86 -15.25
CA ILE A 37 -15.66 -0.50 -15.20
C ILE A 37 -17.19 -0.47 -15.32
N PRO A 38 -17.85 -1.61 -15.65
CA PRO A 38 -19.31 -1.61 -15.79
C PRO A 38 -20.02 -1.10 -14.54
N ARG A 39 -21.09 -0.36 -14.76
CA ARG A 39 -21.84 0.29 -13.69
C ARG A 39 -22.30 -0.67 -12.60
N THR A 40 -22.74 -1.85 -12.98
CA THR A 40 -23.19 -2.86 -12.03
C THR A 40 -22.05 -3.32 -11.13
N GLU A 41 -20.84 -3.36 -11.67
CA GLU A 41 -19.65 -3.85 -10.92
C GLU A 41 -19.01 -2.78 -10.08
N LYS A 42 -19.32 -1.49 -10.35
CA LYS A 42 -18.82 -0.40 -9.51
C LYS A 42 -19.33 -0.51 -8.08
N PHE A 43 -20.53 -1.03 -7.90
CA PHE A 43 -21.14 -1.15 -6.58
C PHE A 43 -20.80 -2.46 -5.88
N SER A 44 -20.11 -3.38 -6.57
CA SER A 44 -19.67 -4.62 -5.96
C SER A 44 -18.15 -4.65 -5.86
N ILE A 45 -17.47 -5.14 -6.87
CA ILE A 45 -16.01 -5.28 -6.84
C ILE A 45 -15.30 -3.93 -6.74
N GLY A 46 -15.86 -2.88 -7.37
CA GLY A 46 -15.30 -1.54 -7.27
C GLY A 46 -15.33 -1.02 -5.85
N THR A 47 -16.46 -1.17 -5.17
CA THR A 47 -16.61 -0.76 -3.77
C THR A 47 -15.68 -1.56 -2.86
N GLU A 48 -15.61 -2.87 -3.05
CA GLU A 48 -14.73 -3.73 -2.24
C GLU A 48 -13.27 -3.38 -2.43
N THR A 49 -12.87 -3.02 -3.64
CA THR A 49 -11.50 -2.57 -3.91
C THR A 49 -11.19 -1.29 -3.13
N LYS A 50 -12.13 -0.33 -3.14
CA LYS A 50 -11.95 0.93 -2.42
C LYS A 50 -11.90 0.71 -0.92
N VAL A 51 -12.76 -0.15 -0.38
CA VAL A 51 -12.76 -0.47 1.05
C VAL A 51 -11.42 -1.06 1.46
N SER A 52 -10.88 -1.98 0.65
CA SER A 52 -9.57 -2.57 0.91
C SER A 52 -8.47 -1.51 0.90
N MET A 53 -8.52 -0.58 -0.06
CA MET A 53 -7.54 0.52 -0.12
C MET A 53 -7.62 1.42 1.11
N TYR A 54 -8.82 1.72 1.58
CA TYR A 54 -8.99 2.56 2.77
C TYR A 54 -8.47 1.87 4.03
N LYS A 55 -8.72 0.57 4.16
CA LYS A 55 -8.17 -0.22 5.27
C LYS A 55 -6.65 -0.22 5.24
N MET A 56 -6.08 -0.35 4.06
CA MET A 56 -4.62 -0.30 3.90
C MET A 56 -4.06 1.04 4.36
N VAL A 57 -4.67 2.14 3.96
CA VAL A 57 -4.24 3.49 4.37
C VAL A 57 -4.31 3.64 5.88
N ASN A 58 -5.41 3.15 6.48
CA ASN A 58 -5.55 3.19 7.93
C ASN A 58 -4.42 2.46 8.64
N ASN A 59 -4.08 1.29 8.14
CA ASN A 59 -2.99 0.49 8.72
C ASN A 59 -1.64 1.18 8.55
N VAL A 60 -1.41 1.84 7.42
CA VAL A 60 -0.18 2.59 7.17
C VAL A 60 -0.06 3.75 8.15
N LEU A 61 -1.16 4.48 8.39
CA LEU A 61 -1.16 5.59 9.34
C LEU A 61 -0.91 5.11 10.77
N HIS A 62 -1.49 3.98 11.15
CA HIS A 62 -1.22 3.39 12.45
C HIS A 62 0.25 2.98 12.58
N LEU A 63 0.80 2.42 11.51
CA LEU A 63 2.20 2.02 11.48
C LEU A 63 3.12 3.22 11.73
N TYR A 64 2.80 4.38 11.13
CA TYR A 64 3.60 5.57 11.32
C TYR A 64 3.49 6.14 12.74
N LYS A 65 2.39 5.87 13.42
CA LYS A 65 2.20 6.33 14.78
C LYS A 65 2.83 5.42 15.81
N LEU A 66 3.23 4.21 15.41
CA LEU A 66 3.87 3.35 16.35
C LEU A 66 5.20 3.94 16.76
N ASN A 67 5.35 4.06 18.05
CA ASN A 67 6.56 4.60 18.56
C ASN A 67 7.60 3.49 18.54
N LYS A 68 8.79 3.82 18.07
CA LYS A 68 9.77 2.80 17.74
C LYS A 68 10.32 1.98 18.89
N SER A 69 9.97 2.31 20.07
CA SER A 69 10.68 1.70 21.16
C SER A 69 10.20 0.36 21.55
N TYR A 70 9.21 -0.20 20.90
CA TYR A 70 8.73 -1.27 21.44
C TYR A 70 7.92 -2.22 20.81
N ASN A 71 7.32 -2.23 19.96
CA ASN A 71 6.49 -3.30 19.67
C ASN A 71 6.72 -3.81 18.27
N GLY A 72 7.82 -4.45 18.02
CA GLY A 72 8.09 -5.20 16.80
C GLY A 72 6.96 -6.15 16.41
N LYS A 73 6.27 -6.69 17.40
CA LYS A 73 5.13 -7.58 17.17
C LYS A 73 3.95 -6.83 16.56
N GLN A 74 3.62 -5.66 17.10
CA GLN A 74 2.51 -4.86 16.60
C GLN A 74 2.83 -4.28 15.22
N GLU A 75 4.08 -3.89 15.01
CA GLU A 75 4.57 -3.44 13.72
C GLU A 75 4.41 -4.53 12.67
N LEU A 76 4.82 -5.75 12.99
CA LEU A 76 4.71 -6.89 12.09
C LEU A 76 3.26 -7.21 11.75
N GLU A 77 2.38 -7.13 12.75
CA GLU A 77 0.94 -7.33 12.52
C GLU A 77 0.39 -6.32 11.51
N LEU A 78 0.75 -5.05 11.68
CA LEU A 78 0.29 -4.00 10.76
C LEU A 78 0.84 -4.21 9.36
N LEU A 79 2.12 -4.59 9.24
CA LEU A 79 2.72 -4.88 7.95
C LEU A 79 2.02 -6.05 7.26
N ASN A 80 1.72 -7.10 8.01
CA ASN A 80 1.00 -8.25 7.47
C ASN A 80 -0.41 -7.87 7.01
N ASN A 81 -1.09 -7.02 7.75
CA ASN A 81 -2.41 -6.56 7.37
C ASN A 81 -2.37 -5.70 6.10
N ILE A 82 -1.38 -4.85 5.98
CA ILE A 82 -1.19 -4.03 4.78
C ILE A 82 -0.93 -4.93 3.57
N ASP A 83 -0.07 -5.92 3.74
CA ASP A 83 0.25 -6.85 2.66
C ASP A 83 -0.98 -7.67 2.24
N ALA A 84 -1.78 -8.10 3.20
CA ALA A 84 -3.02 -8.84 2.93
C ALA A 84 -4.01 -7.98 2.13
N GLU A 85 -4.15 -6.70 2.50
CA GLU A 85 -5.04 -5.81 1.76
C GLU A 85 -4.52 -5.57 0.33
N LEU A 86 -3.22 -5.38 0.17
CA LEU A 86 -2.63 -5.23 -1.17
C LEU A 86 -2.85 -6.46 -2.03
N ASN A 87 -2.69 -7.65 -1.45
CA ASN A 87 -2.94 -8.89 -2.18
C ASN A 87 -4.41 -9.03 -2.58
N CYS A 88 -5.31 -8.61 -1.72
CA CYS A 88 -6.74 -8.58 -2.01
C CYS A 88 -7.02 -7.67 -3.22
N GLN A 89 -6.44 -6.48 -3.22
CA GLN A 89 -6.58 -5.54 -4.33
C GLN A 89 -6.00 -6.10 -5.62
N ARG A 90 -4.86 -6.78 -5.57
CA ARG A 90 -4.26 -7.41 -6.74
C ARG A 90 -5.19 -8.47 -7.34
N ILE A 91 -5.87 -9.23 -6.49
CA ILE A 91 -6.84 -10.24 -6.95
C ILE A 91 -8.01 -9.55 -7.65
N PHE A 92 -8.56 -8.48 -7.05
CA PHE A 92 -9.67 -7.75 -7.66
C PHE A 92 -9.27 -7.13 -9.01
N LEU A 93 -8.07 -6.54 -9.08
CA LEU A 93 -7.56 -5.98 -10.32
C LEU A 93 -7.39 -7.05 -11.40
N ARG A 94 -6.93 -8.24 -11.01
CA ARG A 94 -6.78 -9.35 -11.94
C ARG A 94 -8.12 -9.82 -12.47
N ILE A 95 -9.14 -9.87 -11.62
CA ILE A 95 -10.49 -10.22 -12.04
C ILE A 95 -11.00 -9.20 -13.05
N MET A 96 -10.85 -7.91 -12.76
CA MET A 96 -11.26 -6.84 -13.67
C MET A 96 -10.56 -6.96 -15.02
N TRP A 97 -9.28 -7.28 -15.01
CA TRP A 97 -8.51 -7.45 -16.22
C TRP A 97 -8.98 -8.68 -17.01
N ARG A 98 -9.22 -9.79 -16.35
CA ARG A 98 -9.70 -11.01 -17.00
C ARG A 98 -11.09 -10.85 -17.59
N GLN A 99 -11.90 -9.99 -17.02
CA GLN A 99 -13.23 -9.69 -17.54
C GLN A 99 -13.20 -8.63 -18.64
N TYR A 100 -12.01 -8.15 -19.00
CA TYR A 100 -11.81 -7.09 -19.99
C TYR A 100 -12.41 -5.74 -19.58
N TRP A 101 -12.63 -5.52 -18.29
CA TRP A 101 -13.11 -4.23 -17.79
C TRP A 101 -12.00 -3.19 -17.73
N ILE A 102 -10.75 -3.62 -17.62
CA ILE A 102 -9.57 -2.76 -17.71
C ILE A 102 -8.62 -3.38 -18.73
N ASP A 103 -7.86 -2.53 -19.42
CA ASP A 103 -6.91 -3.02 -20.41
C ASP A 103 -5.62 -3.52 -19.76
N THR A 104 -4.84 -4.26 -20.54
CA THR A 104 -3.61 -4.89 -20.04
C THR A 104 -2.61 -3.88 -19.53
N LYS A 105 -2.46 -2.75 -20.21
CA LYS A 105 -1.50 -1.73 -19.81
C LYS A 105 -1.86 -1.11 -18.47
N LYS A 106 -3.13 -0.81 -18.27
CA LYS A 106 -3.61 -0.24 -17.00
C LYS A 106 -3.45 -1.24 -15.87
N PHE A 107 -3.75 -2.51 -16.15
CA PHE A 107 -3.54 -3.56 -15.16
C PHE A 107 -2.06 -3.66 -14.75
N GLU A 108 -1.16 -3.70 -15.74
CA GLU A 108 0.28 -3.80 -15.47
C GLU A 108 0.80 -2.61 -14.66
N VAL A 109 0.37 -1.40 -15.00
CA VAL A 109 0.78 -0.20 -14.28
C VAL A 109 0.28 -0.23 -12.84
N ALA A 110 -0.99 -0.60 -12.63
CA ALA A 110 -1.56 -0.68 -11.29
C ALA A 110 -0.82 -1.70 -10.43
N ILE A 111 -0.58 -2.89 -10.97
CA ILE A 111 0.14 -3.95 -10.24
C ILE A 111 1.57 -3.50 -9.91
N SER A 112 2.25 -2.87 -10.86
CA SER A 112 3.59 -2.33 -10.65
C SER A 112 3.63 -1.35 -9.48
N LYS A 113 2.65 -0.49 -9.37
CA LYS A 113 2.56 0.48 -8.27
C LYS A 113 2.38 -0.19 -6.91
N THR A 114 1.69 -1.33 -6.86
CA THR A 114 1.52 -2.06 -5.59
C THR A 114 2.86 -2.62 -5.10
N TYR A 115 3.67 -3.16 -6.00
CA TYR A 115 4.95 -3.76 -5.60
C TYR A 115 5.96 -2.73 -5.13
N VAL A 116 6.01 -1.58 -5.76
CA VAL A 116 6.91 -0.51 -5.35
C VAL A 116 6.59 -0.07 -3.92
N SER A 117 5.31 0.11 -3.62
CA SER A 117 4.87 0.51 -2.27
C SER A 117 5.25 -0.55 -1.23
N THR A 118 4.96 -1.82 -1.50
CA THR A 118 5.26 -2.91 -0.59
C THR A 118 6.77 -3.06 -0.34
N LYS A 119 7.55 -3.00 -1.41
CA LYS A 119 9.00 -3.17 -1.30
C LYS A 119 9.64 -2.08 -0.45
N LEU A 120 9.19 -0.84 -0.61
CA LEU A 120 9.72 0.26 0.19
C LEU A 120 9.36 0.11 1.66
N GLU A 121 8.16 -0.39 1.95
CA GLU A 121 7.76 -0.64 3.31
C GLU A 121 8.66 -1.67 3.96
N TYR A 122 8.85 -2.79 3.32
CA TYR A 122 9.72 -3.83 3.83
C TYR A 122 11.13 -3.31 4.09
N MET A 123 11.66 -2.54 3.16
CA MET A 123 13.01 -1.98 3.31
C MET A 123 13.09 -0.97 4.46
N CYS A 124 12.03 -0.23 4.72
CA CYS A 124 12.02 0.75 5.79
C CYS A 124 11.89 0.12 7.17
N PHE A 125 11.05 -0.89 7.30
CA PHE A 125 10.71 -1.42 8.62
C PHE A 125 11.50 -2.66 9.03
N THR A 126 11.89 -3.51 8.11
CA THR A 126 12.72 -4.66 8.46
C THR A 126 14.12 -4.28 8.92
N LYS A 127 14.65 -3.15 8.45
CA LYS A 127 15.94 -2.68 8.92
C LYS A 127 15.90 -2.17 10.36
N ASN A 128 14.71 -1.84 10.85
CA ASN A 128 14.57 -1.31 12.18
C ASN A 128 14.19 -2.36 13.21
N SER A 129 13.82 -3.55 12.79
CA SER A 129 13.40 -4.58 13.73
C SER A 129 14.56 -5.48 14.16
N ARG A 130 15.77 -5.05 13.93
CA ARG A 130 16.92 -5.76 14.46
C ARG A 130 17.56 -4.92 15.56
#